data_867edccce853bb63a188097727fecbab
#
_entry.id   867edccce853bb63a188097727fecbab
#
_cell.length_a   1.000
_cell.length_b   1.000
_cell.length_c   1.000
_cell.angle_alpha   90.00
_cell.angle_beta   90.00
_cell.angle_gamma   90.00
#
_symmetry.space_group_name_H-M   'P 1'
#
loop_
_entity.id
_entity.type
_entity.pdbx_description
1 polymer ?
#
loop_
_entity_poly.entity_id
_entity_poly.type
_entity_poly.pdbx_seq_one_letter_code
_entity_poly.pdbx_strand_id
1 'polypeptide(L)'
;LARRRNVALEGALTWAFTFVDQPWFAGYRQLATHGVDLPVLNVFRLFSRLGAEQIAATSSGQVDLNEIVSSGVGKSPDVGVLATRGDNGRVQILLWHYRDDDLPGPVAEVALTVAGLAPAFETRARAWRIDRTSGNAYASWLAMGSPASPTQRQVDRLLRSARMSARQIRIQRGNAGALLVRHLPLQSVELIEIDARQR
;
A
#
# COMPACT_ATOMS: atom_id res chain seq x y z
N LEU A 1 -6.50 -15.89 4.02
CA LEU A 1 -6.10 -17.32 4.04
C LEU A 1 -6.53 -17.98 5.34
N ALA A 2 -6.09 -17.48 6.51
CA ALA A 2 -6.35 -18.09 7.82
C ALA A 2 -7.85 -18.33 8.05
N ARG A 3 -8.71 -17.34 7.85
CA ARG A 3 -10.18 -17.50 7.99
C ARG A 3 -10.76 -18.58 7.08
N ARG A 4 -10.34 -18.66 5.80
CA ARG A 4 -10.82 -19.68 4.86
C ARG A 4 -10.37 -21.10 5.22
N ARG A 5 -9.27 -21.24 5.95
CA ARG A 5 -8.72 -22.52 6.40
C ARG A 5 -9.05 -22.82 7.85
N ASN A 6 -9.89 -22.00 8.49
CA ASN A 6 -10.27 -22.13 9.90
C ASN A 6 -9.05 -22.17 10.85
N VAL A 7 -8.03 -21.37 10.55
CA VAL A 7 -6.83 -21.23 11.36
C VAL A 7 -6.96 -19.98 12.23
N ALA A 8 -6.77 -20.12 13.53
CA ALA A 8 -6.65 -19.00 14.45
C ALA A 8 -5.26 -18.34 14.25
N LEU A 9 -5.22 -17.27 13.47
CA LEU A 9 -4.00 -16.47 13.28
C LEU A 9 -4.00 -15.33 14.30
N GLU A 10 -3.22 -15.46 15.34
CA GLU A 10 -3.13 -14.46 16.42
C GLU A 10 -2.13 -13.35 16.09
N GLY A 11 -1.26 -13.55 15.12
CA GLY A 11 -0.32 -12.54 14.67
C GLY A 11 0.58 -13.00 13.53
N ALA A 12 1.22 -12.05 12.91
CA ALA A 12 2.27 -12.29 11.93
C ALA A 12 3.48 -11.41 12.29
N LEU A 13 4.66 -12.01 12.36
CA LEU A 13 5.90 -11.33 12.67
C LEU A 13 6.80 -11.33 11.44
N THR A 14 7.56 -10.27 11.29
CA THR A 14 8.69 -10.23 10.36
C THR A 14 9.98 -10.03 11.13
N TRP A 15 11.05 -10.59 10.62
CA TRP A 15 12.37 -10.39 11.17
C TRP A 15 13.07 -9.32 10.34
N ALA A 16 13.51 -8.27 11.00
CA ALA A 16 14.36 -7.27 10.41
C ALA A 16 15.80 -7.49 10.87
N PHE A 17 16.73 -7.48 9.92
CA PHE A 17 18.14 -7.63 10.21
C PHE A 17 18.83 -6.29 9.99
N THR A 18 19.74 -5.95 10.90
CA THR A 18 20.67 -4.83 10.74
C THR A 18 22.07 -5.37 10.87
N PHE A 19 22.86 -5.21 9.84
CA PHE A 19 24.27 -5.60 9.82
C PHE A 19 25.13 -4.34 9.71
N VAL A 20 26.27 -4.36 10.36
CA VAL A 20 27.29 -3.28 10.27
C VAL A 20 27.92 -3.35 8.87
N ASP A 21 28.25 -2.19 8.31
CA ASP A 21 28.96 -2.03 7.03
C ASP A 21 28.29 -2.63 5.79
N GLN A 22 26.97 -2.77 5.83
CA GLN A 22 26.22 -3.18 4.65
C GLN A 22 26.23 -2.09 3.57
N PRO A 23 26.45 -2.45 2.30
CA PRO A 23 26.27 -1.51 1.21
C PRO A 23 24.82 -0.98 1.17
N TRP A 24 24.65 0.20 0.58
CA TRP A 24 23.34 0.82 0.40
C TRP A 24 22.38 -0.15 -0.32
N PHE A 25 21.19 -0.35 0.26
CA PHE A 25 20.11 -1.20 -0.26
C PHE A 25 20.47 -2.69 -0.51
N ALA A 26 21.60 -3.19 0.00
CA ALA A 26 22.02 -4.58 -0.18
C ALA A 26 21.58 -5.54 0.93
N GLY A 27 20.99 -5.04 1.99
CA GLY A 27 20.61 -5.86 3.14
C GLY A 27 19.36 -6.71 2.90
N TYR A 28 19.43 -7.95 3.37
CA TYR A 28 18.29 -8.87 3.34
C TYR A 28 17.31 -8.55 4.47
N ARG A 29 16.01 -8.43 4.15
CA ARG A 29 14.92 -8.13 5.10
C ARG A 29 15.16 -6.88 5.97
N GLN A 30 15.84 -5.90 5.45
CA GLN A 30 15.99 -4.61 6.12
C GLN A 30 14.72 -3.78 5.99
N LEU A 31 14.39 -3.01 7.05
CA LEU A 31 13.34 -2.00 7.02
C LEU A 31 13.87 -0.61 6.68
N ALA A 32 15.19 -0.41 6.87
CA ALA A 32 15.88 0.82 6.53
C ALA A 32 17.33 0.50 6.13
N THR A 33 17.95 1.40 5.36
CA THR A 33 19.38 1.36 5.02
C THR A 33 20.00 2.71 5.38
N HIS A 34 21.06 2.70 6.22
CA HIS A 34 21.74 3.92 6.68
C HIS A 34 20.78 5.03 7.15
N GLY A 35 19.72 4.66 7.87
CA GLY A 35 18.71 5.60 8.36
C GLY A 35 17.67 6.04 7.31
N VAL A 36 17.74 5.54 6.09
CA VAL A 36 16.75 5.77 5.04
C VAL A 36 15.72 4.63 5.02
N ASP A 37 14.46 4.96 5.21
CA ASP A 37 13.36 3.97 5.22
C ASP A 37 13.21 3.28 3.87
N LEU A 38 13.00 1.96 3.91
CA LEU A 38 12.65 1.16 2.73
C LEU A 38 11.14 1.15 2.49
N PRO A 39 10.67 0.90 1.26
CA PRO A 39 9.24 0.84 0.94
C PRO A 39 8.45 -0.11 1.83
N VAL A 40 9.03 -1.25 2.21
CA VAL A 40 8.40 -2.24 3.09
C VAL A 40 8.05 -1.65 4.47
N LEU A 41 8.88 -0.79 5.04
CA LEU A 41 8.55 -0.09 6.29
C LEU A 41 7.35 0.83 6.12
N ASN A 42 7.23 1.50 4.97
CA ASN A 42 6.06 2.29 4.65
C ASN A 42 4.79 1.43 4.50
N VAL A 43 4.90 0.20 3.96
CA VAL A 43 3.76 -0.74 3.95
C VAL A 43 3.31 -1.07 5.38
N PHE A 44 4.22 -1.36 6.32
CA PHE A 44 3.85 -1.55 7.73
C PHE A 44 3.17 -0.31 8.33
N ARG A 45 3.63 0.89 7.98
CA ARG A 45 2.96 2.14 8.40
C ARG A 45 1.55 2.30 7.79
N LEU A 46 1.29 1.80 6.58
CA LEU A 46 -0.07 1.75 6.05
C LEU A 46 -0.94 0.76 6.84
N PHE A 47 -0.41 -0.43 7.14
CA PHE A 47 -1.13 -1.41 7.96
C PHE A 47 -1.45 -0.87 9.35
N SER A 48 -0.56 -0.11 9.99
CA SER A 48 -0.81 0.48 11.32
C SER A 48 -1.94 1.51 11.35
N ARG A 49 -2.40 1.97 10.17
CA ARG A 49 -3.54 2.89 10.04
C ARG A 49 -4.87 2.19 9.86
N LEU A 50 -4.87 0.88 9.62
CA LEU A 50 -6.10 0.11 9.45
C LEU A 50 -6.88 0.06 10.76
N GLY A 51 -8.20 0.08 10.65
CA GLY A 51 -9.09 -0.10 11.78
C GLY A 51 -9.15 -1.56 12.24
N ALA A 52 -9.64 -1.77 13.45
CA ALA A 52 -9.72 -3.09 14.06
C ALA A 52 -10.82 -3.98 13.44
N GLU A 53 -11.87 -3.38 12.89
CA GLU A 53 -12.99 -4.09 12.26
C GLU A 53 -12.74 -4.26 10.77
N GLN A 54 -12.61 -5.48 10.28
CA GLN A 54 -12.61 -5.75 8.84
C GLN A 54 -14.04 -5.73 8.30
N ILE A 55 -14.28 -4.92 7.27
CA ILE A 55 -15.57 -4.86 6.56
C ILE A 55 -15.49 -5.58 5.22
N ALA A 56 -16.66 -5.96 4.69
CA ALA A 56 -16.73 -6.69 3.41
C ALA A 56 -16.18 -5.82 2.26
N ALA A 57 -15.31 -6.42 1.48
CA ALA A 57 -14.77 -5.81 0.27
C ALA A 57 -14.47 -6.90 -0.77
N THR A 58 -14.70 -6.59 -2.04
CA THR A 58 -14.45 -7.49 -3.17
C THR A 58 -13.77 -6.72 -4.30
N SER A 59 -12.96 -7.41 -5.09
CA SER A 59 -12.34 -6.87 -6.29
C SER A 59 -12.50 -7.86 -7.44
N SER A 60 -12.94 -7.37 -8.59
CA SER A 60 -13.01 -8.17 -9.82
C SER A 60 -11.64 -8.50 -10.41
N GLY A 61 -10.60 -7.75 -10.03
CA GLY A 61 -9.22 -7.98 -10.45
C GLY A 61 -8.39 -8.81 -9.48
N GLN A 62 -9.02 -9.34 -8.41
CA GLN A 62 -8.31 -10.15 -7.41
C GLN A 62 -8.06 -11.56 -7.92
N VAL A 63 -6.81 -12.01 -7.87
CA VAL A 63 -6.43 -13.40 -8.19
C VAL A 63 -7.00 -14.33 -7.11
N ASP A 64 -7.51 -15.49 -7.55
CA ASP A 64 -8.06 -16.46 -6.61
C ASP A 64 -6.99 -16.95 -5.62
N LEU A 65 -7.40 -17.12 -4.37
CA LEU A 65 -6.48 -17.49 -3.31
C LEU A 65 -5.82 -18.86 -3.51
N ASN A 66 -6.54 -19.82 -4.11
CA ASN A 66 -5.96 -21.13 -4.40
C ASN A 66 -4.93 -21.02 -5.53
N GLU A 67 -5.15 -20.15 -6.50
CA GLU A 67 -4.16 -19.84 -7.54
C GLU A 67 -2.91 -19.21 -6.93
N ILE A 68 -3.06 -18.21 -6.04
CA ILE A 68 -1.93 -17.59 -5.34
C ILE A 68 -1.12 -18.65 -4.56
N VAL A 69 -1.80 -19.56 -3.85
CA VAL A 69 -1.14 -20.60 -3.05
C VAL A 69 -0.42 -21.64 -3.92
N SER A 70 -0.97 -21.98 -5.07
CA SER A 70 -0.41 -23.04 -5.94
C SER A 70 0.64 -22.54 -6.92
N SER A 71 0.51 -21.31 -7.40
CA SER A 71 1.26 -20.80 -8.56
C SER A 71 1.81 -19.39 -8.38
N GLY A 72 1.53 -18.74 -7.24
CA GLY A 72 1.84 -17.32 -7.05
C GLY A 72 1.00 -16.39 -7.91
N VAL A 73 1.45 -15.15 -8.07
CA VAL A 73 0.79 -14.10 -8.88
C VAL A 73 1.61 -13.89 -10.15
N GLY A 74 1.64 -14.90 -11.01
CA GLY A 74 2.50 -14.90 -12.21
C GLY A 74 1.79 -14.58 -13.52
N LYS A 75 0.57 -15.08 -13.71
CA LYS A 75 -0.16 -14.95 -14.98
C LYS A 75 -0.79 -13.58 -15.17
N SER A 76 -1.51 -13.13 -14.16
CA SER A 76 -2.21 -11.84 -14.17
C SER A 76 -1.83 -11.08 -12.90
N PRO A 77 -1.71 -9.76 -12.96
CA PRO A 77 -1.55 -8.97 -11.75
C PRO A 77 -2.73 -9.14 -10.80
N ASP A 78 -2.47 -9.21 -9.51
CA ASP A 78 -3.49 -9.17 -8.46
C ASP A 78 -3.86 -7.72 -8.15
N VAL A 79 -5.10 -7.34 -8.42
CA VAL A 79 -5.66 -6.05 -8.03
C VAL A 79 -6.61 -6.29 -6.88
N GLY A 80 -6.10 -6.20 -5.67
CA GLY A 80 -6.85 -6.59 -4.50
C GLY A 80 -7.26 -5.41 -3.61
N VAL A 81 -8.14 -5.72 -2.65
CA VAL A 81 -8.68 -4.75 -1.70
C VAL A 81 -8.82 -5.36 -0.30
N LEU A 82 -8.49 -4.56 0.70
CA LEU A 82 -8.81 -4.80 2.11
C LEU A 82 -9.48 -3.53 2.66
N ALA A 83 -10.66 -3.68 3.26
CA ALA A 83 -11.35 -2.55 3.89
C ALA A 83 -11.55 -2.80 5.38
N THR A 84 -11.36 -1.73 6.16
CA THR A 84 -11.54 -1.75 7.61
C THR A 84 -12.30 -0.52 8.09
N ARG A 85 -12.83 -0.61 9.31
CA ARG A 85 -13.44 0.49 10.03
C ARG A 85 -12.77 0.67 11.38
N GLY A 86 -12.41 1.91 11.70
CA GLY A 86 -11.90 2.29 13.01
C GLY A 86 -13.02 2.69 13.98
N ASP A 87 -12.74 2.67 15.28
CA ASP A 87 -13.67 3.05 16.35
C ASP A 87 -14.18 4.48 16.21
N ASN A 88 -13.43 5.31 15.50
CA ASN A 88 -13.81 6.68 15.18
C ASN A 88 -14.75 6.79 13.95
N GLY A 89 -15.25 5.69 13.41
CA GLY A 89 -16.13 5.66 12.25
C GLY A 89 -15.42 5.92 10.89
N ARG A 90 -14.11 6.08 10.86
CA ARG A 90 -13.34 6.18 9.60
C ARG A 90 -13.33 4.85 8.89
N VAL A 91 -13.43 4.93 7.57
CA VAL A 91 -13.25 3.77 6.68
C VAL A 91 -11.86 3.86 6.05
N GLN A 92 -11.09 2.79 6.18
CA GLN A 92 -9.79 2.63 5.56
C GLN A 92 -9.87 1.56 4.48
N ILE A 93 -9.36 1.89 3.30
CA ILE A 93 -9.37 1.00 2.14
C ILE A 93 -7.95 0.88 1.63
N LEU A 94 -7.37 -0.30 1.77
CA LEU A 94 -6.06 -0.64 1.23
C LEU A 94 -6.26 -1.32 -0.12
N LEU A 95 -5.70 -0.74 -1.16
CA LEU A 95 -5.67 -1.26 -2.52
C LEU A 95 -4.25 -1.66 -2.86
N TRP A 96 -4.08 -2.73 -3.64
CA TRP A 96 -2.78 -3.09 -4.21
C TRP A 96 -2.92 -3.53 -5.65
N HIS A 97 -1.82 -3.36 -6.38
CA HIS A 97 -1.64 -3.88 -7.72
C HIS A 97 -0.27 -4.56 -7.78
N TYR A 98 -0.25 -5.88 -7.81
CA TYR A 98 0.93 -6.70 -7.57
C TYR A 98 1.07 -7.84 -8.56
N ARG A 99 2.31 -8.19 -8.90
CA ARG A 99 2.72 -9.40 -9.60
C ARG A 99 4.07 -9.87 -9.03
N ASP A 100 4.34 -11.17 -9.09
CA ASP A 100 5.56 -11.77 -8.50
C ASP A 100 6.86 -11.40 -9.23
N ASP A 101 6.78 -10.95 -10.46
CA ASP A 101 7.93 -10.47 -11.21
C ASP A 101 8.10 -8.93 -11.14
N ASP A 102 9.26 -8.44 -11.58
CA ASP A 102 9.57 -7.00 -11.64
C ASP A 102 9.47 -6.45 -13.08
N LEU A 103 8.76 -7.13 -13.96
CA LEU A 103 8.57 -6.68 -15.34
C LEU A 103 7.59 -5.49 -15.39
N PRO A 104 7.78 -4.57 -16.33
CA PRO A 104 6.82 -3.51 -16.57
C PRO A 104 5.43 -4.07 -16.91
N GLY A 105 4.39 -3.37 -16.49
CA GLY A 105 3.01 -3.75 -16.78
C GLY A 105 2.09 -2.52 -16.85
N PRO A 106 0.85 -2.73 -17.31
CA PRO A 106 -0.13 -1.66 -17.42
C PRO A 106 -0.49 -1.08 -16.06
N VAL A 107 -1.00 0.15 -16.06
CA VAL A 107 -1.64 0.75 -14.90
C VAL A 107 -3.04 0.15 -14.78
N ALA A 108 -3.43 -0.30 -13.59
CA ALA A 108 -4.80 -0.74 -13.33
C ALA A 108 -5.68 0.48 -13.05
N GLU A 109 -6.81 0.56 -13.77
CA GLU A 109 -7.88 1.49 -13.43
C GLU A 109 -8.87 0.79 -12.49
N VAL A 110 -9.02 1.33 -11.29
CA VAL A 110 -9.89 0.79 -10.25
C VAL A 110 -11.06 1.74 -10.02
N ALA A 111 -12.26 1.33 -10.42
CA ALA A 111 -13.50 1.99 -10.04
C ALA A 111 -13.95 1.44 -8.68
N LEU A 112 -13.85 2.26 -7.64
CA LEU A 112 -14.15 1.90 -6.27
C LEU A 112 -15.51 2.47 -5.85
N THR A 113 -16.41 1.59 -5.39
CA THR A 113 -17.68 1.99 -4.77
C THR A 113 -17.65 1.66 -3.28
N VAL A 114 -17.93 2.64 -2.44
CA VAL A 114 -18.00 2.48 -0.97
C VAL A 114 -19.44 2.72 -0.52
N ALA A 115 -20.14 1.62 -0.25
CA ALA A 115 -21.53 1.65 0.22
C ALA A 115 -21.61 1.86 1.75
N GLY A 116 -22.80 2.22 2.24
CA GLY A 116 -23.08 2.30 3.68
C GLY A 116 -22.43 3.49 4.39
N LEU A 117 -21.94 4.49 3.68
CA LEU A 117 -21.52 5.75 4.26
C LEU A 117 -22.75 6.59 4.66
N ALA A 118 -22.62 7.36 5.75
CA ALA A 118 -23.67 8.29 6.15
C ALA A 118 -24.01 9.28 4.99
N PRO A 119 -25.26 9.71 4.81
CA PRO A 119 -25.65 10.61 3.72
C PRO A 119 -24.83 11.90 3.64
N ALA A 120 -24.33 12.37 4.79
CA ALA A 120 -23.55 13.60 4.93
C ALA A 120 -22.03 13.36 5.02
N PHE A 121 -21.50 12.21 4.50
CA PHE A 121 -20.07 11.96 4.53
C PHE A 121 -19.25 13.04 3.79
N GLU A 122 -18.03 13.25 4.22
CA GLU A 122 -17.14 14.21 3.55
C GLU A 122 -16.78 13.74 2.14
N THR A 123 -16.85 14.66 1.16
CA THR A 123 -16.44 14.39 -0.23
C THR A 123 -14.94 14.48 -0.45
N ARG A 124 -14.17 14.42 0.62
CA ARG A 124 -12.71 14.42 0.61
C ARG A 124 -12.21 13.21 1.38
N ALA A 125 -11.18 12.59 0.82
CA ALA A 125 -10.44 11.53 1.47
C ALA A 125 -8.96 11.87 1.47
N ARG A 126 -8.20 11.17 2.30
CA ARG A 126 -6.74 11.18 2.29
C ARG A 126 -6.25 9.89 1.68
N ALA A 127 -5.27 9.97 0.80
CA ALA A 127 -4.62 8.80 0.23
C ALA A 127 -3.11 8.86 0.45
N TRP A 128 -2.51 7.71 0.76
CA TRP A 128 -1.07 7.47 0.82
C TRP A 128 -0.74 6.38 -0.16
N ARG A 129 0.30 6.59 -0.94
CA ARG A 129 0.73 5.64 -1.96
C ARG A 129 2.20 5.30 -1.83
N ILE A 130 2.48 4.04 -2.07
CA ILE A 130 3.82 3.50 -2.26
C ILE A 130 3.85 2.90 -3.66
N ASP A 131 4.76 3.39 -4.49
CA ASP A 131 5.00 2.90 -5.84
C ASP A 131 6.46 3.20 -6.25
N ARG A 132 6.80 3.11 -7.54
CA ARG A 132 8.15 3.45 -8.04
C ARG A 132 8.52 4.93 -7.84
N THR A 133 7.56 5.82 -7.60
CA THR A 133 7.76 7.28 -7.51
C THR A 133 7.43 7.87 -6.15
N SER A 134 6.74 7.15 -5.30
CA SER A 134 6.21 7.63 -4.01
C SER A 134 6.57 6.68 -2.88
N GLY A 135 7.10 7.21 -1.78
CA GLY A 135 7.44 6.43 -0.59
C GLY A 135 8.51 5.36 -0.84
N ASN A 136 9.40 5.58 -1.83
CA ASN A 136 10.33 4.59 -2.34
C ASN A 136 11.72 5.18 -2.58
N ALA A 137 12.57 5.10 -1.56
CA ALA A 137 13.95 5.55 -1.67
C ALA A 137 14.80 4.66 -2.59
N TYR A 138 14.49 3.38 -2.68
CA TYR A 138 15.22 2.44 -3.53
C TYR A 138 15.15 2.84 -5.02
N ALA A 139 13.95 3.13 -5.51
CA ALA A 139 13.78 3.62 -6.88
C ALA A 139 14.54 4.94 -7.12
N SER A 140 14.58 5.83 -6.14
CA SER A 140 15.37 7.07 -6.21
C SER A 140 16.87 6.80 -6.25
N TRP A 141 17.36 5.80 -5.51
CA TRP A 141 18.76 5.37 -5.50
C TRP A 141 19.16 4.78 -6.86
N LEU A 142 18.35 3.91 -7.43
CA LEU A 142 18.54 3.38 -8.79
C LEU A 142 18.63 4.51 -9.84
N ALA A 143 17.70 5.46 -9.76
CA ALA A 143 17.67 6.62 -10.68
C ALA A 143 18.88 7.55 -10.54
N MET A 144 19.64 7.46 -9.45
CA MET A 144 20.91 8.18 -9.25
C MET A 144 22.15 7.38 -9.69
N GLY A 145 21.96 6.22 -10.34
CA GLY A 145 23.04 5.34 -10.78
C GLY A 145 23.60 4.46 -9.67
N SER A 146 22.80 4.17 -8.65
CA SER A 146 23.14 3.24 -7.56
C SER A 146 24.48 3.57 -6.86
N PRO A 147 24.69 4.79 -6.38
CA PRO A 147 25.98 5.19 -5.82
C PRO A 147 26.34 4.33 -4.60
N ALA A 148 27.55 3.77 -4.58
CA ALA A 148 28.06 3.00 -3.45
C ALA A 148 28.30 3.87 -2.21
N SER A 149 28.66 5.14 -2.42
CA SER A 149 28.88 6.13 -1.36
C SER A 149 28.13 7.41 -1.71
N PRO A 150 26.83 7.50 -1.40
CA PRO A 150 26.04 8.68 -1.71
C PRO A 150 26.57 9.93 -1.00
N THR A 151 26.66 11.05 -1.72
CA THR A 151 26.93 12.36 -1.14
C THR A 151 25.81 12.79 -0.21
N GLN A 152 26.06 13.76 0.69
CA GLN A 152 25.00 14.29 1.60
C GLN A 152 23.77 14.75 0.83
N ARG A 153 23.94 15.42 -0.31
CA ARG A 153 22.82 15.86 -1.17
C ARG A 153 21.98 14.67 -1.73
N GLN A 154 22.66 13.56 -2.06
CA GLN A 154 21.99 12.34 -2.50
C GLN A 154 21.24 11.67 -1.33
N VAL A 155 21.87 11.60 -0.12
CA VAL A 155 21.20 11.12 1.09
C VAL A 155 19.94 11.94 1.41
N ASP A 156 20.02 13.27 1.36
CA ASP A 156 18.86 14.13 1.57
C ASP A 156 17.74 13.86 0.54
N ARG A 157 18.10 13.56 -0.71
CA ARG A 157 17.13 13.15 -1.73
C ARG A 157 16.50 11.80 -1.40
N LEU A 158 17.28 10.82 -0.93
CA LEU A 158 16.76 9.51 -0.50
C LEU A 158 15.80 9.66 0.67
N LEU A 159 16.15 10.44 1.70
CA LEU A 159 15.30 10.73 2.85
C LEU A 159 13.97 11.37 2.43
N ARG A 160 13.98 12.29 1.47
CA ARG A 160 12.74 12.88 0.95
C ARG A 160 11.90 11.87 0.17
N SER A 161 12.51 11.04 -0.68
CA SER A 161 11.80 10.05 -1.48
C SER A 161 11.27 8.86 -0.66
N ALA A 162 11.89 8.58 0.49
CA ALA A 162 11.41 7.60 1.46
C ALA A 162 10.11 8.03 2.16
N ARG A 163 9.87 9.34 2.27
CA ARG A 163 8.71 9.87 3.01
C ARG A 163 7.41 9.58 2.26
N MET A 164 6.44 9.07 3.00
CA MET A 164 5.09 8.85 2.53
C MET A 164 4.19 10.02 2.97
N SER A 165 3.66 10.76 2.01
CA SER A 165 2.82 11.93 2.27
C SER A 165 1.36 11.66 1.93
N ALA A 166 0.45 12.17 2.76
CA ALA A 166 -0.97 12.16 2.46
C ALA A 166 -1.29 13.11 1.30
N ARG A 167 -2.10 12.67 0.37
CA ARG A 167 -2.71 13.50 -0.68
C ARG A 167 -4.20 13.58 -0.45
N GLN A 168 -4.78 14.76 -0.57
CA GLN A 168 -6.23 14.89 -0.58
C GLN A 168 -6.77 14.45 -1.94
N ILE A 169 -7.79 13.59 -1.91
CA ILE A 169 -8.50 13.13 -3.09
C ILE A 169 -9.99 13.47 -2.96
N ARG A 170 -10.62 13.74 -4.08
CA ARG A 170 -12.08 14.00 -4.12
C ARG A 170 -12.83 12.69 -4.24
N ILE A 171 -13.96 12.61 -3.58
CA ILE A 171 -14.93 11.54 -3.66
C ILE A 171 -16.17 12.09 -4.34
N GLN A 172 -16.71 11.36 -5.30
CA GLN A 172 -18.01 11.66 -5.89
C GLN A 172 -19.10 10.97 -5.08
N ARG A 173 -20.20 11.67 -4.86
CA ARG A 173 -21.41 11.04 -4.29
C ARG A 173 -22.17 10.34 -5.39
N GLY A 174 -22.42 9.05 -5.22
CA GLY A 174 -23.30 8.27 -6.08
C GLY A 174 -24.53 7.80 -5.31
N ASN A 175 -25.49 7.21 -6.01
CA ASN A 175 -26.73 6.71 -5.41
C ASN A 175 -26.49 5.60 -4.36
N ALA A 176 -25.42 4.84 -4.52
CA ALA A 176 -25.05 3.72 -3.62
C ALA A 176 -23.99 4.10 -2.57
N GLY A 177 -23.51 5.33 -2.51
CA GLY A 177 -22.45 5.77 -1.61
C GLY A 177 -21.35 6.60 -2.29
N ALA A 178 -20.09 6.39 -1.91
CA ALA A 178 -18.95 7.10 -2.48
C ALA A 178 -18.39 6.39 -3.71
N LEU A 179 -18.05 7.18 -4.73
CA LEU A 179 -17.42 6.71 -5.97
C LEU A 179 -16.04 7.36 -6.12
N LEU A 180 -15.01 6.53 -6.41
CA LEU A 180 -13.66 6.96 -6.67
C LEU A 180 -13.08 6.17 -7.85
N VAL A 181 -12.31 6.84 -8.70
CA VAL A 181 -11.48 6.18 -9.70
C VAL A 181 -10.02 6.32 -9.28
N ARG A 182 -9.30 5.20 -9.25
CA ARG A 182 -7.88 5.14 -8.90
C ARG A 182 -7.09 4.48 -10.01
N HIS A 183 -5.93 5.05 -10.33
CA HIS A 183 -4.99 4.48 -11.29
C HIS A 183 -3.80 3.94 -10.50
N LEU A 184 -3.66 2.64 -10.42
CA LEU A 184 -2.64 1.94 -9.66
C LEU A 184 -1.54 1.43 -10.61
N PRO A 185 -0.33 1.99 -10.58
CA PRO A 185 0.80 1.37 -11.27
C PRO A 185 1.05 -0.05 -10.75
N LEU A 186 1.59 -0.91 -11.59
CA LEU A 186 2.05 -2.22 -11.13
C LEU A 186 3.10 -2.06 -10.01
N GLN A 187 3.11 -2.95 -9.03
CA GLN A 187 3.92 -2.89 -7.80
C GLN A 187 3.60 -1.65 -6.95
N SER A 188 2.31 -1.39 -6.73
CA SER A 188 1.87 -0.30 -5.87
C SER A 188 0.91 -0.75 -4.76
N VAL A 189 0.94 0.01 -3.67
CA VAL A 189 -0.03 -0.08 -2.57
C VAL A 189 -0.55 1.31 -2.27
N GLU A 190 -1.86 1.47 -2.15
CA GLU A 190 -2.50 2.73 -1.80
C GLU A 190 -3.48 2.53 -0.64
N LEU A 191 -3.34 3.33 0.42
CA LEU A 191 -4.33 3.43 1.48
C LEU A 191 -5.17 4.67 1.29
N ILE A 192 -6.48 4.52 1.34
CA ILE A 192 -7.47 5.59 1.30
C ILE A 192 -8.18 5.64 2.66
N GLU A 193 -8.21 6.80 3.30
CA GLU A 193 -9.01 7.06 4.50
C GLU A 193 -10.17 8.00 4.15
N ILE A 194 -11.38 7.56 4.45
CA ILE A 194 -12.61 8.33 4.30
C ILE A 194 -13.13 8.66 5.71
N ASP A 195 -13.35 9.92 6.00
CA ASP A 195 -14.03 10.33 7.23
C ASP A 195 -15.54 10.15 7.04
N ALA A 196 -16.09 9.14 7.70
CA ALA A 196 -17.51 8.77 7.57
C ALA A 196 -18.40 9.41 8.65
N ARG A 197 -17.84 10.32 9.47
CA ARG A 197 -18.63 11.01 10.51
C ARG A 197 -19.55 12.05 9.88
N GLN A 198 -20.73 12.18 10.45
CA GLN A 198 -21.52 13.40 10.36
C GLN A 198 -20.81 14.51 11.16
N ARG A 199 -20.68 15.68 10.60
CA ARG A 199 -20.39 16.90 11.38
C ARG A 199 -21.64 17.32 12.12
#